data_5166b6bf19c0458d4d4d1d6d133e2d56
#
_entry.id   5166b6bf19c0458d4d4d1d6d133e2d56
#
_cell.length_a   1.000
_cell.length_b   1.000
_cell.length_c   1.000
_cell.angle_alpha   90.00
_cell.angle_beta   90.00
_cell.angle_gamma   90.00
#
_symmetry.space_group_name_H-M   'P 1'
#
loop_
_entity.id
_entity.type
_entity.pdbx_description
1 polymer ?
#
loop_
_entity_poly.entity_id
_entity_poly.type
_entity_poly.pdbx_seq_one_letter_code
_entity_poly.pdbx_strand_id
1 'polypeptide(L)'
;MPTMSAVPVSYLFVPGSRPERFDKAMAAGADAVIIDLEDAVSPVDKDSARASVAAWLSADKPICLRINTSDTDWFASDLALCAHPGVVAVMLPKAAQVADIDRLRKAGARRVLPLIESAQGFANLSALAGEEGVERLAFGSIDFAVDLGIEGDDRELDYFRSQLVLASRLAGIAAPIDGVTTAIDDKLVLESETLRGKRFGFGGKLCIHPAQLSVIHASYLPQAAEVDWAERVMVAAAASQGAAVAVDGKMVDRPVILKAERILARAVRTA
;
A
#
# COMPACT_ATOMS: atom_id res chain seq x y z
N MET A 1 8.78 -19.07 -15.83
CA MET A 1 8.35 -17.70 -15.55
C MET A 1 8.44 -17.52 -14.05
N PRO A 2 9.10 -16.47 -13.52
CA PRO A 2 9.11 -16.26 -12.08
C PRO A 2 7.67 -16.03 -11.64
N THR A 3 7.23 -16.76 -10.63
CA THR A 3 5.97 -16.56 -9.94
C THR A 3 5.93 -15.11 -9.47
N MET A 4 5.00 -14.32 -9.97
CA MET A 4 4.76 -12.97 -9.45
C MET A 4 4.48 -13.11 -7.96
N SER A 5 5.43 -12.66 -7.13
CA SER A 5 5.19 -12.50 -5.70
C SER A 5 3.89 -11.75 -5.51
N ALA A 6 3.03 -12.26 -4.64
CA ALA A 6 1.74 -11.65 -4.39
C ALA A 6 1.93 -10.19 -3.94
N VAL A 7 1.23 -9.24 -4.60
CA VAL A 7 1.28 -7.83 -4.18
C VAL A 7 0.77 -7.73 -2.75
N PRO A 8 1.53 -7.15 -1.80
CA PRO A 8 1.14 -7.03 -0.40
C PRO A 8 -0.18 -6.27 -0.23
N VAL A 9 -1.05 -6.75 0.68
CA VAL A 9 -2.29 -6.05 1.05
C VAL A 9 -2.20 -5.39 2.42
N SER A 10 -1.29 -5.83 3.28
CA SER A 10 -1.07 -5.24 4.61
C SER A 10 0.35 -4.72 4.75
N TYR A 11 0.48 -3.48 5.27
CA TYR A 11 1.74 -2.79 5.50
C TYR A 11 1.81 -2.33 6.96
N LEU A 12 2.55 -3.06 7.80
CA LEU A 12 2.62 -2.81 9.24
C LEU A 12 3.78 -1.89 9.59
N PHE A 13 3.46 -0.74 10.18
CA PHE A 13 4.47 0.17 10.74
C PHE A 13 5.07 -0.35 12.04
N VAL A 14 6.38 -0.15 12.18
CA VAL A 14 7.11 -0.32 13.44
C VAL A 14 8.12 0.82 13.60
N PRO A 15 8.14 1.53 14.75
CA PRO A 15 9.07 2.63 14.96
C PRO A 15 10.52 2.17 14.94
N GLY A 16 11.39 2.88 14.20
CA GLY A 16 12.83 2.60 14.13
C GLY A 16 13.56 2.76 15.47
N SER A 17 12.99 3.52 16.40
CA SER A 17 13.46 3.67 17.77
C SER A 17 13.12 2.48 18.69
N ARG A 18 12.46 1.43 18.18
CA ARG A 18 12.01 0.27 18.96
C ARG A 18 12.55 -1.04 18.38
N PRO A 19 13.89 -1.24 18.34
CA PRO A 19 14.50 -2.41 17.71
C PRO A 19 14.04 -3.75 18.31
N GLU A 20 13.65 -3.78 19.56
CA GLU A 20 13.07 -4.96 20.23
C GLU A 20 11.72 -5.41 19.64
N ARG A 21 11.10 -4.58 18.80
CA ARG A 21 9.84 -4.89 18.11
C ARG A 21 10.03 -5.38 16.67
N PHE A 22 11.20 -5.24 16.07
CA PHE A 22 11.40 -5.53 14.65
C PHE A 22 11.11 -7.01 14.33
N ASP A 23 11.72 -7.95 15.06
CA ASP A 23 11.47 -9.39 14.83
C ASP A 23 10.02 -9.78 15.16
N LYS A 24 9.40 -9.13 16.15
CA LYS A 24 7.97 -9.34 16.45
C LYS A 24 7.07 -8.83 15.30
N ALA A 25 7.39 -7.71 14.69
CA ALA A 25 6.65 -7.19 13.55
C ALA A 25 6.79 -8.12 12.33
N MET A 26 7.99 -8.63 12.07
CA MET A 26 8.22 -9.63 11.01
C MET A 26 7.43 -10.92 11.24
N ALA A 27 7.31 -11.35 12.48
CA ALA A 27 6.57 -12.56 12.86
C ALA A 27 5.05 -12.35 12.98
N ALA A 28 4.56 -11.10 12.90
CA ALA A 28 3.15 -10.78 13.08
C ALA A 28 2.24 -11.22 11.92
N GLY A 29 2.81 -11.61 10.78
CA GLY A 29 2.07 -12.06 9.60
C GLY A 29 1.60 -10.94 8.69
N ALA A 30 2.17 -9.73 8.78
CA ALA A 30 1.98 -8.69 7.77
C ALA A 30 2.64 -9.09 6.45
N ASP A 31 2.02 -8.74 5.31
CA ASP A 31 2.64 -9.00 4.00
C ASP A 31 3.89 -8.14 3.77
N ALA A 32 3.93 -6.95 4.36
CA ALA A 32 5.09 -6.07 4.39
C ALA A 32 5.21 -5.38 5.76
N VAL A 33 6.44 -5.26 6.26
CA VAL A 33 6.74 -4.47 7.46
C VAL A 33 7.42 -3.18 7.02
N ILE A 34 6.95 -2.04 7.55
CA ILE A 34 7.55 -0.72 7.35
C ILE A 34 8.30 -0.35 8.62
N ILE A 35 9.65 -0.32 8.57
CA ILE A 35 10.42 0.31 9.64
C ILE A 35 10.41 1.82 9.39
N ASP A 36 10.00 2.55 10.41
CA ASP A 36 9.74 3.98 10.32
C ASP A 36 10.86 4.80 10.99
N LEU A 37 11.50 5.67 10.22
CA LEU A 37 12.47 6.66 10.71
C LEU A 37 11.89 8.07 10.80
N GLU A 38 10.63 8.25 10.38
CA GLU A 38 9.97 9.56 10.30
C GLU A 38 9.10 9.82 11.54
N ASP A 39 7.81 10.01 11.43
CA ASP A 39 6.92 10.54 12.49
C ASP A 39 6.89 9.69 13.77
N ALA A 40 7.08 8.37 13.69
CA ALA A 40 7.11 7.52 14.86
C ALA A 40 8.44 7.59 15.66
N VAL A 41 9.39 8.43 15.25
CA VAL A 41 10.69 8.62 15.90
C VAL A 41 10.87 10.07 16.27
N SER A 42 11.15 10.35 17.55
CA SER A 42 11.39 11.73 18.00
C SER A 42 12.67 12.33 17.37
N PRO A 43 12.76 13.65 17.19
CA PRO A 43 13.95 14.29 16.61
C PRO A 43 15.25 13.91 17.30
N VAL A 44 15.25 13.76 18.61
CA VAL A 44 16.45 13.42 19.41
C VAL A 44 16.90 11.98 19.22
N ASP A 45 16.00 11.09 18.75
CA ASP A 45 16.25 9.66 18.58
C ASP A 45 16.56 9.28 17.12
N LYS A 46 16.48 10.20 16.17
CA LYS A 46 16.65 9.91 14.73
C LYS A 46 17.94 9.16 14.40
N ASP A 47 19.05 9.63 14.91
CA ASP A 47 20.36 9.03 14.63
C ASP A 47 20.51 7.67 15.30
N SER A 48 20.05 7.51 16.54
CA SER A 48 20.06 6.23 17.25
C SER A 48 19.12 5.21 16.61
N ALA A 49 17.95 5.63 16.13
CA ALA A 49 17.00 4.79 15.40
C ALA A 49 17.61 4.31 14.07
N ARG A 50 18.23 5.21 13.31
CA ARG A 50 18.94 4.85 12.06
C ARG A 50 20.05 3.84 12.32
N ALA A 51 20.86 4.05 13.35
CA ALA A 51 21.92 3.12 13.73
C ALA A 51 21.36 1.75 14.13
N SER A 52 20.26 1.71 14.89
CA SER A 52 19.59 0.47 15.29
C SER A 52 19.04 -0.28 14.07
N VAL A 53 18.41 0.43 13.12
CA VAL A 53 17.93 -0.16 11.87
C VAL A 53 19.10 -0.72 11.06
N ALA A 54 20.17 0.06 10.87
CA ALA A 54 21.35 -0.37 10.12
C ALA A 54 21.98 -1.66 10.70
N ALA A 55 22.06 -1.75 12.03
CA ALA A 55 22.62 -2.92 12.72
C ALA A 55 21.72 -4.18 12.61
N TRP A 56 20.40 -3.98 12.50
CA TRP A 56 19.43 -5.08 12.42
C TRP A 56 19.18 -5.57 10.99
N LEU A 57 19.36 -4.73 9.98
CA LEU A 57 19.08 -5.06 8.58
C LEU A 57 19.82 -6.34 8.13
N SER A 58 19.10 -7.21 7.42
CA SER A 58 19.63 -8.43 6.81
C SER A 58 18.92 -8.69 5.49
N ALA A 59 19.61 -9.31 4.53
CA ALA A 59 19.01 -9.68 3.24
C ALA A 59 17.86 -10.69 3.40
N ASP A 60 17.86 -11.48 4.46
CA ASP A 60 16.83 -12.48 4.75
C ASP A 60 15.60 -11.90 5.45
N LYS A 61 15.65 -10.63 5.82
CA LYS A 61 14.56 -9.91 6.48
C LYS A 61 14.10 -8.72 5.61
N PRO A 62 13.32 -8.98 4.53
CA PRO A 62 12.91 -7.94 3.61
C PRO A 62 11.92 -6.98 4.27
N ILE A 63 12.22 -5.67 4.23
CA ILE A 63 11.38 -4.61 4.77
C ILE A 63 11.19 -3.47 3.78
N CYS A 64 10.13 -2.69 4.00
CA CYS A 64 10.01 -1.33 3.50
C CYS A 64 10.60 -0.38 4.55
N LEU A 65 11.36 0.62 4.13
CA LEU A 65 11.92 1.64 5.01
C LEU A 65 11.22 2.97 4.76
N ARG A 66 10.50 3.53 5.75
CA ARG A 66 10.07 4.93 5.68
C ARG A 66 11.17 5.82 6.21
N ILE A 67 11.73 6.63 5.33
CA ILE A 67 12.80 7.59 5.63
C ILE A 67 12.21 8.94 6.06
N ASN A 68 13.06 9.85 6.52
CA ASN A 68 12.65 11.22 6.80
C ASN A 68 12.36 12.00 5.51
N THR A 69 11.64 13.11 5.62
CA THR A 69 11.27 14.00 4.49
C THR A 69 12.50 14.69 3.89
N SER A 70 12.44 14.99 2.61
CA SER A 70 13.57 15.52 1.83
C SER A 70 14.05 16.93 2.24
N ASP A 71 13.24 17.63 3.00
CA ASP A 71 13.51 18.97 3.55
C ASP A 71 14.15 18.94 4.94
N THR A 72 14.47 17.74 5.47
CA THR A 72 15.14 17.58 6.78
C THR A 72 16.61 17.22 6.63
N ASP A 73 17.41 17.53 7.66
CA ASP A 73 18.83 17.18 7.72
C ASP A 73 19.04 15.65 7.76
N TRP A 74 18.08 14.90 8.23
CA TRP A 74 18.16 13.43 8.36
C TRP A 74 18.04 12.70 7.02
N PHE A 75 17.40 13.29 6.02
CA PHE A 75 17.16 12.66 4.73
C PHE A 75 18.45 12.14 4.09
N ALA A 76 19.47 12.97 4.02
CA ALA A 76 20.75 12.60 3.40
C ALA A 76 21.41 11.38 4.09
N SER A 77 21.30 11.30 5.42
CA SER A 77 21.82 10.18 6.20
C SER A 77 21.00 8.90 6.01
N ASP A 78 19.68 9.02 5.83
CA ASP A 78 18.79 7.88 5.59
C ASP A 78 19.03 7.23 4.22
N LEU A 79 19.45 8.01 3.22
CA LEU A 79 19.78 7.49 1.87
C LEU A 79 20.81 6.36 1.90
N ALA A 80 21.73 6.37 2.88
CA ALA A 80 22.74 5.32 3.00
C ALA A 80 22.16 3.92 3.24
N LEU A 81 20.93 3.83 3.76
CA LEU A 81 20.24 2.55 3.99
C LEU A 81 19.51 2.03 2.75
N CYS A 82 19.19 2.88 1.78
CA CYS A 82 18.31 2.54 0.65
C CYS A 82 18.87 1.41 -0.23
N ALA A 83 20.19 1.29 -0.37
CA ALA A 83 20.83 0.26 -1.18
C ALA A 83 20.96 -1.09 -0.46
N HIS A 84 20.66 -1.16 0.85
CA HIS A 84 20.84 -2.40 1.61
C HIS A 84 19.93 -3.54 1.06
N PRO A 85 20.44 -4.78 0.87
CA PRO A 85 19.66 -5.89 0.31
C PRO A 85 18.34 -6.20 1.01
N GLY A 86 18.27 -5.99 2.32
CA GLY A 86 17.04 -6.17 3.11
C GLY A 86 16.02 -5.03 2.92
N VAL A 87 16.39 -3.88 2.35
CA VAL A 87 15.44 -2.81 2.03
C VAL A 87 14.90 -3.06 0.63
N VAL A 88 13.72 -3.67 0.54
CA VAL A 88 13.10 -4.03 -0.74
C VAL A 88 12.28 -2.90 -1.35
N ALA A 89 11.85 -1.95 -0.52
CA ALA A 89 11.15 -0.73 -0.94
C ALA A 89 11.46 0.41 0.03
N VAL A 90 11.40 1.65 -0.46
CA VAL A 90 11.53 2.87 0.34
C VAL A 90 10.23 3.66 0.25
N MET A 91 9.62 3.96 1.40
CA MET A 91 8.48 4.87 1.47
C MET A 91 8.99 6.29 1.64
N LEU A 92 8.64 7.15 0.70
CA LEU A 92 8.96 8.57 0.69
C LEU A 92 7.79 9.36 1.29
N PRO A 93 7.91 9.85 2.54
CA PRO A 93 6.87 10.67 3.15
C PRO A 93 6.80 12.04 2.47
N LYS A 94 5.65 12.69 2.56
CA LYS A 94 5.35 14.02 2.00
C LYS A 94 5.85 14.18 0.56
N ALA A 95 5.70 13.11 -0.23
CA ALA A 95 6.17 13.05 -1.61
C ALA A 95 5.50 14.15 -2.44
N ALA A 96 6.29 15.12 -2.88
CA ALA A 96 5.80 16.27 -3.65
C ALA A 96 6.65 16.54 -4.90
N GLN A 97 7.90 16.10 -4.93
CA GLN A 97 8.85 16.39 -6.00
C GLN A 97 9.40 15.10 -6.63
N VAL A 98 9.35 15.01 -7.95
CA VAL A 98 9.98 13.93 -8.72
C VAL A 98 11.48 13.80 -8.44
N ALA A 99 12.14 14.94 -8.22
CA ALA A 99 13.58 14.99 -7.91
C ALA A 99 13.95 14.17 -6.64
N ASP A 100 13.04 14.04 -5.67
CA ASP A 100 13.32 13.25 -4.47
C ASP A 100 13.26 11.74 -4.75
N ILE A 101 12.38 11.30 -5.64
CA ILE A 101 12.36 9.92 -6.13
C ILE A 101 13.67 9.61 -6.86
N ASP A 102 14.15 10.53 -7.67
CA ASP A 102 15.42 10.41 -8.39
C ASP A 102 16.62 10.31 -7.44
N ARG A 103 16.62 11.08 -6.33
CA ARG A 103 17.64 10.98 -5.27
C ARG A 103 17.64 9.60 -4.62
N LEU A 104 16.45 9.03 -4.32
CA LEU A 104 16.32 7.70 -3.77
C LEU A 104 16.84 6.62 -4.72
N ARG A 105 16.51 6.71 -6.00
CA ARG A 105 17.01 5.76 -7.01
C ARG A 105 18.51 5.81 -7.15
N LYS A 106 19.09 7.01 -7.20
CA LYS A 106 20.56 7.21 -7.22
C LYS A 106 21.24 6.66 -5.97
N ALA A 107 20.54 6.67 -4.83
CA ALA A 107 20.99 6.05 -3.59
C ALA A 107 20.78 4.52 -3.54
N GLY A 108 20.25 3.91 -4.61
CA GLY A 108 20.10 2.46 -4.74
C GLY A 108 18.74 1.90 -4.28
N ALA A 109 17.75 2.75 -4.04
CA ALA A 109 16.38 2.30 -3.77
C ALA A 109 15.85 1.49 -4.97
N ARG A 110 15.42 0.25 -4.72
CA ARG A 110 14.92 -0.66 -5.77
C ARG A 110 13.50 -0.34 -6.17
N ARG A 111 12.68 0.05 -5.20
CA ARG A 111 11.27 0.41 -5.34
C ARG A 111 10.98 1.59 -4.44
N VAL A 112 10.16 2.51 -4.92
CA VAL A 112 9.73 3.68 -4.16
C VAL A 112 8.22 3.64 -3.99
N LEU A 113 7.77 3.94 -2.78
CA LEU A 113 6.37 4.10 -2.40
C LEU A 113 6.14 5.57 -2.01
N PRO A 114 5.80 6.47 -2.96
CA PRO A 114 5.49 7.85 -2.61
C PRO A 114 4.23 7.89 -1.72
N LEU A 115 4.34 8.51 -0.54
CA LEU A 115 3.23 8.75 0.36
C LEU A 115 2.64 10.13 0.06
N ILE A 116 1.43 10.13 -0.48
CA ILE A 116 0.69 11.34 -0.87
C ILE A 116 -0.12 11.81 0.33
N GLU A 117 0.33 12.89 0.95
CA GLU A 117 -0.22 13.39 2.21
C GLU A 117 -0.19 14.93 2.31
N SER A 118 -0.10 15.60 1.15
CA SER A 118 -0.19 17.05 1.04
C SER A 118 -0.83 17.48 -0.27
N ALA A 119 -1.38 18.70 -0.30
CA ALA A 119 -1.93 19.34 -1.50
C ALA A 119 -0.90 19.39 -2.63
N GLN A 120 0.36 19.71 -2.31
CA GLN A 120 1.43 19.77 -3.31
C GLN A 120 1.76 18.39 -3.88
N GLY A 121 1.81 17.35 -3.07
CA GLY A 121 1.99 15.96 -3.53
C GLY A 121 0.84 15.53 -4.42
N PHE A 122 -0.39 15.89 -4.06
CA PHE A 122 -1.56 15.61 -4.88
C PHE A 122 -1.56 16.37 -6.20
N ALA A 123 -1.16 17.64 -6.22
CA ALA A 123 -1.03 18.40 -7.45
C ALA A 123 -0.03 17.77 -8.44
N ASN A 124 1.01 17.11 -7.95
CA ASN A 124 2.04 16.44 -8.73
C ASN A 124 1.80 14.93 -8.92
N LEU A 125 0.62 14.44 -8.53
CA LEU A 125 0.28 13.01 -8.44
C LEU A 125 0.64 12.21 -9.70
N SER A 126 0.29 12.73 -10.88
CA SER A 126 0.56 12.03 -12.15
C SER A 126 2.05 11.94 -12.46
N ALA A 127 2.82 12.98 -12.16
CA ALA A 127 4.27 12.99 -12.36
C ALA A 127 4.95 12.03 -11.40
N LEU A 128 4.56 12.05 -10.12
CA LEU A 128 5.08 11.13 -9.10
C LEU A 128 4.76 9.66 -9.44
N ALA A 129 3.53 9.38 -9.88
CA ALA A 129 3.11 8.01 -10.25
C ALA A 129 3.85 7.49 -11.49
N GLY A 130 4.17 8.37 -12.44
CA GLY A 130 4.84 8.02 -13.69
C GLY A 130 6.35 7.84 -13.58
N GLU A 131 6.95 8.13 -12.42
CA GLU A 131 8.40 8.11 -12.27
C GLU A 131 8.93 6.67 -12.20
N GLU A 132 10.09 6.47 -12.81
CA GLU A 132 10.74 5.15 -12.82
C GLU A 132 11.07 4.71 -11.39
N GLY A 133 10.86 3.43 -11.08
CA GLY A 133 11.09 2.87 -9.76
C GLY A 133 9.92 3.01 -8.79
N VAL A 134 8.88 3.76 -9.15
CA VAL A 134 7.65 3.81 -8.35
C VAL A 134 6.87 2.51 -8.55
N GLU A 135 6.65 1.78 -7.46
CA GLU A 135 5.88 0.53 -7.48
C GLU A 135 4.38 0.80 -7.30
N ARG A 136 4.03 1.64 -6.34
CA ARG A 136 2.66 2.02 -6.03
C ARG A 136 2.63 3.27 -5.14
N LEU A 137 1.56 4.03 -5.23
CA LEU A 137 1.32 5.16 -4.34
C LEU A 137 0.79 4.69 -2.99
N ALA A 138 1.03 5.46 -1.93
CA ALA A 138 0.37 5.31 -0.65
C ALA A 138 -0.37 6.60 -0.30
N PHE A 139 -1.48 6.52 0.45
CA PHE A 139 -2.28 7.67 0.85
C PHE A 139 -2.12 7.93 2.34
N GLY A 140 -1.49 9.04 2.70
CA GLY A 140 -1.40 9.55 4.08
C GLY A 140 -2.62 10.39 4.41
N SER A 141 -3.79 9.74 4.54
CA SER A 141 -5.09 10.41 4.62
C SER A 141 -5.24 11.38 5.80
N ILE A 142 -4.56 11.11 6.92
CA ILE A 142 -4.62 11.96 8.11
C ILE A 142 -3.89 13.28 7.86
N ASP A 143 -2.61 13.21 7.48
CA ASP A 143 -1.80 14.40 7.20
C ASP A 143 -2.37 15.19 6.03
N PHE A 144 -2.90 14.47 5.01
CA PHE A 144 -3.58 15.09 3.88
C PHE A 144 -4.81 15.91 4.31
N ALA A 145 -5.64 15.36 5.21
CA ALA A 145 -6.79 16.08 5.74
C ALA A 145 -6.37 17.32 6.54
N VAL A 146 -5.30 17.20 7.35
CA VAL A 146 -4.74 18.33 8.11
C VAL A 146 -4.21 19.42 7.16
N ASP A 147 -3.43 19.05 6.14
CA ASP A 147 -2.85 20.00 5.19
C ASP A 147 -3.91 20.80 4.41
N LEU A 148 -5.05 20.15 4.08
CA LEU A 148 -6.15 20.79 3.37
C LEU A 148 -7.21 21.43 4.29
N GLY A 149 -7.11 21.28 5.61
CA GLY A 149 -8.14 21.75 6.54
C GLY A 149 -9.46 20.97 6.43
N ILE A 150 -9.39 19.70 6.05
CA ILE A 150 -10.55 18.80 5.97
C ILE A 150 -10.82 18.24 7.36
N GLU A 151 -12.02 18.45 7.90
CA GLU A 151 -12.39 17.96 9.25
C GLU A 151 -12.94 16.51 9.25
N GLY A 152 -13.37 16.01 8.08
CA GLY A 152 -13.90 14.66 7.91
C GLY A 152 -12.86 13.68 7.35
N ASP A 153 -13.05 12.41 7.57
CA ASP A 153 -12.18 11.33 7.08
C ASP A 153 -12.91 10.30 6.21
N ASP A 154 -14.19 10.53 5.91
CA ASP A 154 -15.06 9.64 5.15
C ASP A 154 -15.23 10.13 3.70
N ARG A 155 -16.34 10.72 3.37
CA ARG A 155 -16.71 11.12 2.00
C ARG A 155 -15.90 12.29 1.48
N GLU A 156 -15.42 13.13 2.36
CA GLU A 156 -14.57 14.28 2.07
C GLU A 156 -13.30 13.89 1.33
N LEU A 157 -12.81 12.66 1.55
CA LEU A 157 -11.60 12.13 0.91
C LEU A 157 -11.87 11.24 -0.31
N ASP A 158 -13.11 10.97 -0.67
CA ASP A 158 -13.46 10.03 -1.75
C ASP A 158 -12.96 10.50 -3.14
N TYR A 159 -13.02 11.80 -3.40
CA TYR A 159 -12.46 12.35 -4.62
C TYR A 159 -10.95 12.06 -4.74
N PHE A 160 -10.21 12.31 -3.68
CA PHE A 160 -8.75 12.10 -3.65
C PHE A 160 -8.40 10.62 -3.79
N ARG A 161 -9.14 9.72 -3.13
CA ARG A 161 -9.00 8.27 -3.32
C ARG A 161 -9.18 7.86 -4.78
N SER A 162 -10.22 8.35 -5.44
CA SER A 162 -10.49 8.07 -6.85
C SER A 162 -9.34 8.52 -7.75
N GLN A 163 -8.75 9.69 -7.47
CA GLN A 163 -7.63 10.23 -8.26
C GLN A 163 -6.34 9.43 -8.08
N LEU A 164 -6.04 8.95 -6.85
CA LEU A 164 -4.88 8.06 -6.63
C LEU A 164 -5.00 6.76 -7.44
N VAL A 165 -6.19 6.16 -7.45
CA VAL A 165 -6.46 4.94 -8.23
C VAL A 165 -6.32 5.20 -9.73
N LEU A 166 -6.87 6.33 -10.21
CA LEU A 166 -6.77 6.73 -11.61
C LEU A 166 -5.31 6.95 -12.03
N ALA A 167 -4.55 7.72 -11.25
CA ALA A 167 -3.13 8.00 -11.51
C ALA A 167 -2.30 6.71 -11.53
N SER A 168 -2.50 5.83 -10.55
CA SER A 168 -1.83 4.53 -10.50
C SER A 168 -2.14 3.69 -11.74
N ARG A 169 -3.39 3.70 -12.19
CA ARG A 169 -3.81 2.95 -13.39
C ARG A 169 -3.21 3.52 -14.67
N LEU A 170 -3.18 4.85 -14.83
CA LEU A 170 -2.61 5.52 -15.98
C LEU A 170 -1.09 5.29 -16.08
N ALA A 171 -0.40 5.34 -14.94
CA ALA A 171 1.04 5.06 -14.86
C ALA A 171 1.38 3.56 -15.02
N GLY A 172 0.40 2.66 -15.01
CA GLY A 172 0.63 1.21 -15.12
C GLY A 172 1.26 0.56 -13.89
N ILE A 173 1.29 1.27 -12.76
CA ILE A 173 1.81 0.78 -11.47
C ILE A 173 0.75 0.00 -10.68
N ALA A 174 1.16 -0.65 -9.59
CA ALA A 174 0.23 -1.39 -8.74
C ALA A 174 -0.82 -0.46 -8.09
N ALA A 175 -1.99 -1.03 -7.78
CA ALA A 175 -3.07 -0.30 -7.10
C ALA A 175 -2.58 0.33 -5.79
N PRO A 176 -3.00 1.55 -5.41
CA PRO A 176 -2.44 2.28 -4.29
C PRO A 176 -2.73 1.60 -2.93
N ILE A 177 -1.99 2.01 -1.91
CA ILE A 177 -2.14 1.59 -0.50
C ILE A 177 -2.97 2.66 0.21
N ASP A 178 -4.10 2.28 0.83
CA ASP A 178 -4.95 3.20 1.60
C ASP A 178 -4.32 3.52 2.97
N GLY A 179 -4.74 4.63 3.55
CA GLY A 179 -4.26 5.17 4.81
C GLY A 179 -4.50 4.27 6.02
N VAL A 180 -3.98 4.67 7.16
CA VAL A 180 -4.18 3.95 8.43
C VAL A 180 -5.59 4.14 8.98
N THR A 181 -6.05 3.19 9.79
CA THR A 181 -7.16 3.35 10.74
C THR A 181 -6.58 3.55 12.12
N THR A 182 -6.90 4.66 12.76
CA THR A 182 -6.35 5.01 14.09
C THR A 182 -6.98 4.20 15.21
N ALA A 183 -8.21 3.72 15.03
CA ALA A 183 -8.88 2.83 15.98
C ALA A 183 -8.21 1.46 15.99
N ILE A 184 -7.46 1.16 17.07
CA ILE A 184 -6.72 -0.11 17.19
C ILE A 184 -7.67 -1.26 17.52
N ASP A 185 -8.64 -1.02 18.43
CA ASP A 185 -9.50 -2.06 19.01
C ASP A 185 -10.89 -2.12 18.36
N ASP A 186 -11.24 -1.20 17.49
CA ASP A 186 -12.52 -1.18 16.79
C ASP A 186 -12.42 -1.89 15.44
N LYS A 187 -12.71 -3.20 15.45
CA LYS A 187 -12.67 -4.03 14.25
C LYS A 187 -13.72 -3.66 13.21
N LEU A 188 -14.87 -3.11 13.62
CA LEU A 188 -15.95 -2.75 12.69
C LEU A 188 -15.57 -1.48 11.90
N VAL A 189 -15.01 -0.49 12.57
CA VAL A 189 -14.46 0.70 11.90
C VAL A 189 -13.36 0.30 10.93
N LEU A 190 -12.39 -0.51 11.38
CA LEU A 190 -11.30 -0.99 10.51
C LEU A 190 -11.80 -1.75 9.29
N GLU A 191 -12.75 -2.66 9.47
CA GLU A 191 -13.35 -3.43 8.37
C GLU A 191 -14.07 -2.50 7.38
N SER A 192 -14.91 -1.59 7.89
CA SER A 192 -15.66 -0.63 7.07
C SER A 192 -14.72 0.22 6.20
N GLU A 193 -13.67 0.80 6.79
CA GLU A 193 -12.69 1.60 6.07
C GLU A 193 -11.88 0.78 5.07
N THR A 194 -11.45 -0.44 5.45
CA THR A 194 -10.71 -1.33 4.54
C THR A 194 -11.56 -1.71 3.33
N LEU A 195 -12.84 -2.07 3.55
CA LEU A 195 -13.77 -2.39 2.47
C LEU A 195 -14.09 -1.16 1.61
N ARG A 196 -14.15 0.04 2.19
CA ARG A 196 -14.29 1.29 1.44
C ARG A 196 -13.10 1.48 0.49
N GLY A 197 -11.86 1.44 0.99
CA GLY A 197 -10.66 1.54 0.17
C GLY A 197 -10.63 0.49 -0.94
N LYS A 198 -10.92 -0.78 -0.63
CA LYS A 198 -11.03 -1.86 -1.62
C LYS A 198 -12.07 -1.55 -2.71
N ARG A 199 -13.23 -0.98 -2.35
CA ARG A 199 -14.29 -0.59 -3.32
C ARG A 199 -13.85 0.55 -4.24
N PHE A 200 -13.02 1.48 -3.76
CA PHE A 200 -12.41 2.52 -4.59
C PHE A 200 -11.30 1.98 -5.50
N GLY A 201 -10.78 0.79 -5.26
CA GLY A 201 -9.75 0.16 -6.09
C GLY A 201 -8.36 0.14 -5.44
N PHE A 202 -8.25 0.47 -4.16
CA PHE A 202 -7.01 0.29 -3.41
C PHE A 202 -6.65 -1.19 -3.30
N GLY A 203 -5.36 -1.48 -3.38
CA GLY A 203 -4.81 -2.83 -3.37
C GLY A 203 -4.15 -3.23 -2.06
N GLY A 204 -4.16 -2.36 -1.05
CA GLY A 204 -3.58 -2.62 0.27
C GLY A 204 -3.94 -1.52 1.26
N LYS A 205 -3.56 -1.71 2.52
CA LYS A 205 -3.81 -0.77 3.61
C LYS A 205 -2.60 -0.65 4.53
N LEU A 206 -2.29 0.56 4.94
CA LEU A 206 -1.35 0.85 6.02
C LEU A 206 -1.99 0.46 7.36
N CYS A 207 -1.22 -0.11 8.27
CA CYS A 207 -1.67 -0.46 9.61
C CYS A 207 -0.60 -0.16 10.66
N ILE A 208 -1.05 0.20 11.86
CA ILE A 208 -0.22 0.68 12.97
C ILE A 208 -0.14 -0.32 14.12
N HIS A 209 -0.91 -1.40 14.06
CA HIS A 209 -0.91 -2.42 15.11
C HIS A 209 -1.13 -3.84 14.54
N PRO A 210 -0.44 -4.88 15.06
CA PRO A 210 -0.61 -6.25 14.58
C PRO A 210 -2.05 -6.78 14.68
N ALA A 211 -2.83 -6.33 15.67
CA ALA A 211 -4.25 -6.73 15.82
C ALA A 211 -5.13 -6.35 14.62
N GLN A 212 -4.69 -5.42 13.77
CA GLN A 212 -5.42 -4.99 12.58
C GLN A 212 -5.26 -5.97 11.41
N LEU A 213 -4.20 -6.79 11.38
CA LEU A 213 -3.82 -7.60 10.23
C LEU A 213 -4.91 -8.60 9.82
N SER A 214 -5.50 -9.31 10.77
CA SER A 214 -6.52 -10.33 10.47
C SER A 214 -7.75 -9.75 9.79
N VAL A 215 -8.20 -8.56 10.21
CA VAL A 215 -9.33 -7.86 9.62
C VAL A 215 -8.98 -7.37 8.20
N ILE A 216 -7.80 -6.78 8.03
CA ILE A 216 -7.33 -6.30 6.73
C ILE A 216 -7.26 -7.48 5.75
N HIS A 217 -6.60 -8.59 6.11
CA HIS A 217 -6.51 -9.76 5.26
C HIS A 217 -7.89 -10.30 4.87
N ALA A 218 -8.78 -10.51 5.86
CA ALA A 218 -10.13 -11.00 5.61
C ALA A 218 -10.91 -10.08 4.65
N SER A 219 -10.76 -8.75 4.80
CA SER A 219 -11.44 -7.77 3.95
C SER A 219 -10.97 -7.81 2.48
N TYR A 220 -9.70 -8.14 2.23
CA TYR A 220 -9.17 -8.24 0.86
C TYR A 220 -9.47 -9.58 0.20
N LEU A 221 -9.82 -10.62 0.97
CA LEU A 221 -10.25 -11.89 0.40
C LEU A 221 -11.60 -11.75 -0.31
N PRO A 222 -11.84 -12.52 -1.39
CA PRO A 222 -13.18 -12.63 -1.94
C PRO A 222 -14.06 -13.45 -0.99
N GLN A 223 -15.31 -13.05 -0.87
CA GLN A 223 -16.30 -13.82 -0.12
C GLN A 223 -16.72 -15.07 -0.91
N ALA A 224 -17.17 -16.13 -0.23
CA ALA A 224 -17.60 -17.37 -0.87
C ALA A 224 -18.65 -17.10 -1.98
N ALA A 225 -19.62 -16.24 -1.71
CA ALA A 225 -20.64 -15.88 -2.71
C ALA A 225 -20.05 -15.16 -3.96
N GLU A 226 -18.96 -14.40 -3.79
CA GLU A 226 -18.25 -13.78 -4.93
C GLU A 226 -17.51 -14.84 -5.76
N VAL A 227 -16.91 -15.84 -5.10
CA VAL A 227 -16.22 -16.95 -5.76
C VAL A 227 -17.23 -17.80 -6.55
N ASP A 228 -18.31 -18.23 -5.90
CA ASP A 228 -19.38 -19.00 -6.56
C ASP A 228 -19.98 -18.28 -7.78
N TRP A 229 -20.19 -16.95 -7.64
CA TRP A 229 -20.65 -16.13 -8.76
C TRP A 229 -19.60 -16.09 -9.89
N ALA A 230 -18.34 -15.91 -9.56
CA ALA A 230 -17.26 -15.84 -10.55
C ALA A 230 -17.11 -17.17 -11.30
N GLU A 231 -17.23 -18.32 -10.62
CA GLU A 231 -17.22 -19.64 -11.24
C GLU A 231 -18.37 -19.80 -12.23
N ARG A 232 -19.61 -19.43 -11.84
CA ARG A 232 -20.76 -19.48 -12.77
C ARG A 232 -20.56 -18.59 -13.99
N VAL A 233 -19.99 -17.38 -13.80
CA VAL A 233 -19.65 -16.48 -14.93
C VAL A 233 -18.65 -17.13 -15.86
N MET A 234 -17.59 -17.75 -15.33
CA MET A 234 -16.57 -18.40 -16.19
C MET A 234 -17.14 -19.60 -16.95
N VAL A 235 -17.98 -20.41 -16.31
CA VAL A 235 -18.65 -21.53 -16.98
C VAL A 235 -19.56 -21.04 -18.12
N ALA A 236 -20.37 -20.02 -17.87
CA ALA A 236 -21.28 -19.46 -18.88
C ALA A 236 -20.51 -18.80 -20.04
N ALA A 237 -19.41 -18.08 -19.75
CA ALA A 237 -18.55 -17.48 -20.77
C ALA A 237 -17.89 -18.52 -21.67
N ALA A 238 -17.42 -19.63 -21.09
CA ALA A 238 -16.85 -20.74 -21.86
C ALA A 238 -17.89 -21.40 -22.78
N ALA A 239 -19.11 -21.61 -22.28
CA ALA A 239 -20.21 -22.19 -23.06
C ALA A 239 -20.69 -21.32 -24.24
N SER A 240 -20.61 -19.97 -24.06
CA SER A 240 -21.06 -19.00 -25.09
C SER A 240 -20.02 -18.68 -26.16
N GLN A 241 -18.81 -19.27 -26.10
CA GLN A 241 -17.69 -18.98 -26.98
C GLN A 241 -17.35 -17.48 -27.07
N GLY A 242 -17.59 -16.73 -25.99
CA GLY A 242 -17.31 -15.29 -25.90
C GLY A 242 -18.46 -14.38 -26.33
N ALA A 243 -19.61 -14.94 -26.75
CA ALA A 243 -20.81 -14.15 -26.96
C ALA A 243 -21.41 -13.68 -25.62
N ALA A 244 -22.12 -12.54 -25.63
CA ALA A 244 -22.82 -12.06 -24.44
C ALA A 244 -23.84 -13.10 -23.96
N VAL A 245 -23.84 -13.40 -22.66
CA VAL A 245 -24.70 -14.39 -22.03
C VAL A 245 -25.29 -13.80 -20.75
N ALA A 246 -26.39 -14.37 -20.26
CA ALA A 246 -26.97 -13.94 -18.97
C ALA A 246 -26.61 -14.94 -17.86
N VAL A 247 -26.16 -14.41 -16.71
CA VAL A 247 -25.97 -15.16 -15.46
C VAL A 247 -26.71 -14.42 -14.36
N ASP A 248 -27.52 -15.12 -13.60
CA ASP A 248 -28.37 -14.57 -12.52
C ASP A 248 -29.24 -13.37 -13.00
N GLY A 249 -29.74 -13.42 -14.24
CA GLY A 249 -30.56 -12.36 -14.84
C GLY A 249 -29.78 -11.10 -15.26
N LYS A 250 -28.46 -11.11 -15.21
CA LYS A 250 -27.59 -9.99 -15.59
C LYS A 250 -26.74 -10.35 -16.80
N MET A 251 -26.52 -9.37 -17.69
CA MET A 251 -25.66 -9.53 -18.85
C MET A 251 -24.21 -9.75 -18.43
N VAL A 252 -23.57 -10.75 -19.02
CA VAL A 252 -22.15 -11.06 -18.89
C VAL A 252 -21.46 -10.76 -20.20
N ASP A 253 -20.56 -9.80 -20.16
CA ASP A 253 -19.72 -9.37 -21.27
C ASP A 253 -18.24 -9.39 -20.82
N ARG A 254 -17.33 -8.92 -21.67
CA ARG A 254 -15.89 -8.94 -21.39
C ARG A 254 -15.49 -8.27 -20.06
N PRO A 255 -16.00 -7.07 -19.66
CA PRO A 255 -15.75 -6.49 -18.34
C PRO A 255 -16.15 -7.40 -17.17
N VAL A 256 -17.29 -8.06 -17.26
CA VAL A 256 -17.79 -8.97 -16.22
C VAL A 256 -16.92 -10.22 -16.10
N ILE A 257 -16.48 -10.77 -17.22
CA ILE A 257 -15.54 -11.91 -17.28
C ILE A 257 -14.22 -11.53 -16.61
N LEU A 258 -13.65 -10.37 -16.95
CA LEU A 258 -12.41 -9.87 -16.33
C LEU A 258 -12.55 -9.67 -14.82
N LYS A 259 -13.74 -9.27 -14.35
CA LYS A 259 -14.03 -9.17 -12.91
C LYS A 259 -14.03 -10.56 -12.26
N ALA A 260 -14.67 -11.54 -12.87
CA ALA A 260 -14.72 -12.91 -12.37
C ALA A 260 -13.30 -13.54 -12.31
N GLU A 261 -12.52 -13.39 -13.37
CA GLU A 261 -11.11 -13.82 -13.40
C GLU A 261 -10.29 -13.25 -12.23
N ARG A 262 -10.45 -11.96 -11.92
CA ARG A 262 -9.76 -11.30 -10.78
C ARG A 262 -10.20 -11.84 -9.43
N ILE A 263 -11.49 -12.15 -9.26
CA ILE A 263 -12.01 -12.73 -8.02
C ILE A 263 -11.39 -14.12 -7.81
N LEU A 264 -11.42 -14.99 -8.83
CA LEU A 264 -10.87 -16.33 -8.76
C LEU A 264 -9.34 -16.32 -8.53
N ALA A 265 -8.61 -15.43 -9.22
CA ALA A 265 -7.17 -15.27 -8.99
C ALA A 265 -6.82 -14.86 -7.56
N ARG A 266 -7.69 -14.12 -6.86
CA ARG A 266 -7.51 -13.78 -5.44
C ARG A 266 -7.86 -14.96 -4.53
N ALA A 267 -8.87 -15.77 -4.85
CA ALA A 267 -9.26 -16.92 -4.05
C ALA A 267 -8.19 -18.01 -4.00
N VAL A 268 -7.53 -18.30 -5.13
CA VAL A 268 -6.46 -19.32 -5.22
C VAL A 268 -5.22 -18.97 -4.37
N ARG A 269 -5.00 -17.70 -4.05
CA ARG A 269 -3.84 -17.23 -3.26
C ARG A 269 -3.91 -17.59 -1.77
N THR A 270 -4.99 -18.17 -1.30
CA THR A 270 -5.29 -18.47 0.11
C THR A 270 -5.49 -19.96 0.40
N ALA A 271 -5.48 -20.80 -0.61
CA ALA A 271 -5.44 -22.26 -0.49
C ALA A 271 -3.97 -22.75 -0.52
#